data_93d77e26d6f879a7b2629a2833713116
#
_entry.id   93d77e26d6f879a7b2629a2833713116
#
_cell.length_a   1.000
_cell.length_b   1.000
_cell.length_c   1.000
_cell.angle_alpha   90.00
_cell.angle_beta   90.00
_cell.angle_gamma   90.00
#
_symmetry.space_group_name_H-M   'P 1'
#
loop_
_entity.id
_entity.type
_entity.pdbx_description
1 polymer ?
#
loop_
_entity_poly.entity_id
_entity_poly.type
_entity_poly.pdbx_seq_one_letter_code
_entity_poly.pdbx_strand_id
1 'polypeptide(L)'
;MTIARRPSCHAVENSIGLAAPAEAVFDYVTDVRREREWNPQLREAEKLTPGPVGVGTRYRVRFGRGVGAAIIENTAFDRPRGWSAVSTSRRLDVRFRGQVTGLPGGCQLGVQTELSPRGALRVFSPVLRQLMRRSWDKDLAAIKAIIER
;
A
#
# COMPACT_ATOMS: atom_id res chain seq x y z
N MET A 1 -19.24 15.01 4.99
CA MET A 1 -18.45 15.89 4.12
C MET A 1 -17.00 15.42 4.16
N THR A 2 -16.55 14.76 3.12
CA THR A 2 -15.17 14.26 3.06
C THR A 2 -14.28 15.42 2.64
N ILE A 3 -13.50 15.96 3.58
CA ILE A 3 -12.50 16.97 3.26
C ILE A 3 -11.42 16.26 2.45
N ALA A 4 -11.39 16.49 1.14
CA ALA A 4 -10.29 16.07 0.31
C ALA A 4 -9.04 16.80 0.82
N ARG A 5 -8.23 16.13 1.63
CA ARG A 5 -6.91 16.67 1.99
C ARG A 5 -6.13 16.85 0.69
N ARG A 6 -5.69 18.06 0.44
CA ARG A 6 -4.75 18.34 -0.66
C ARG A 6 -3.60 17.35 -0.52
N PRO A 7 -3.17 16.73 -1.62
CA PRO A 7 -1.98 15.88 -1.57
C PRO A 7 -0.83 16.71 -0.98
N SER A 8 -0.22 16.19 0.07
CA SER A 8 0.96 16.85 0.62
C SER A 8 2.07 16.78 -0.42
N CYS A 9 2.91 17.80 -0.47
CA CYS A 9 4.06 17.83 -1.39
C CYS A 9 5.06 16.68 -1.15
N HIS A 10 4.81 15.85 -0.15
CA HIS A 10 5.63 14.69 0.23
C HIS A 10 5.02 13.35 -0.16
N ALA A 11 3.84 13.33 -0.78
CA ALA A 11 3.19 12.09 -1.19
C ALA A 11 3.75 11.58 -2.53
N VAL A 12 3.94 10.27 -2.62
CA VAL A 12 4.29 9.56 -3.85
C VAL A 12 3.02 8.95 -4.43
N GLU A 13 2.74 9.19 -5.70
CA GLU A 13 1.57 8.66 -6.39
C GLU A 13 1.98 7.73 -7.52
N ASN A 14 1.33 6.55 -7.57
CA ASN A 14 1.51 5.58 -8.64
C ASN A 14 0.14 5.04 -9.04
N SER A 15 -0.02 4.63 -10.29
CA SER A 15 -1.25 4.01 -10.74
C SER A 15 -1.01 3.05 -11.91
N ILE A 16 -1.96 2.13 -12.11
CA ILE A 16 -1.92 1.17 -13.19
C ILE A 16 -3.34 0.75 -13.59
N GLY A 17 -3.56 0.54 -14.89
CA GLY A 17 -4.79 -0.06 -15.41
C GLY A 17 -4.72 -1.59 -15.36
N LEU A 18 -5.82 -2.23 -14.99
CA LEU A 18 -5.93 -3.68 -14.85
C LEU A 18 -7.16 -4.20 -15.57
N ALA A 19 -7.00 -5.29 -16.34
CA ALA A 19 -8.10 -5.95 -17.05
C ALA A 19 -8.78 -6.98 -16.12
N ALA A 20 -9.34 -6.49 -15.02
CA ALA A 20 -10.04 -7.30 -14.02
C ALA A 20 -11.09 -6.46 -13.31
N PRO A 21 -12.14 -7.09 -12.73
CA PRO A 21 -13.17 -6.35 -11.99
C PRO A 21 -12.60 -5.66 -10.75
N ALA A 22 -13.13 -4.48 -10.43
CA ALA A 22 -12.68 -3.70 -9.28
C ALA A 22 -12.72 -4.48 -7.96
N GLU A 23 -13.76 -5.28 -7.73
CA GLU A 23 -13.93 -6.09 -6.53
C GLU A 23 -12.80 -7.11 -6.37
N ALA A 24 -12.46 -7.80 -7.46
CA ALA A 24 -11.41 -8.80 -7.45
C ALA A 24 -10.03 -8.19 -7.17
N VAL A 25 -9.74 -7.05 -7.78
CA VAL A 25 -8.50 -6.30 -7.55
C VAL A 25 -8.43 -5.81 -6.10
N PHE A 26 -9.52 -5.20 -5.63
CA PHE A 26 -9.58 -4.68 -4.26
C PHE A 26 -9.33 -5.77 -3.22
N ASP A 27 -10.04 -6.89 -3.33
CA ASP A 27 -9.90 -8.01 -2.38
C ASP A 27 -8.49 -8.60 -2.39
N TYR A 28 -7.85 -8.61 -3.55
CA TYR A 28 -6.49 -9.12 -3.70
C TYR A 28 -5.44 -8.20 -3.05
N VAL A 29 -5.51 -6.88 -3.35
CA VAL A 29 -4.46 -5.94 -2.91
C VAL A 29 -4.62 -5.49 -1.46
N THR A 30 -5.80 -5.62 -0.86
CA THR A 30 -6.03 -5.20 0.53
C THR A 30 -5.63 -6.24 1.57
N ASP A 31 -5.39 -7.48 1.17
CA ASP A 31 -4.91 -8.50 2.09
C ASP A 31 -3.37 -8.51 2.10
N VAL A 32 -2.79 -7.95 3.16
CA VAL A 32 -1.34 -7.82 3.31
C VAL A 32 -0.63 -9.19 3.29
N ARG A 33 -1.32 -10.28 3.67
CA ARG A 33 -0.76 -11.62 3.61
C ARG A 33 -0.44 -12.05 2.16
N ARG A 34 -1.16 -11.51 1.19
CA ARG A 34 -0.94 -11.75 -0.24
C ARG A 34 0.11 -10.82 -0.85
N GLU A 35 0.47 -9.77 -0.15
CA GLU A 35 1.47 -8.79 -0.63
C GLU A 35 2.82 -9.45 -0.95
N ARG A 36 3.15 -10.54 -0.28
CA ARG A 36 4.37 -11.30 -0.56
C ARG A 36 4.45 -11.85 -1.99
N GLU A 37 3.32 -12.01 -2.65
CA GLU A 37 3.25 -12.52 -4.03
C GLU A 37 3.74 -11.49 -5.05
N TRP A 38 3.65 -10.19 -4.72
CA TRP A 38 4.02 -9.11 -5.62
C TRP A 38 5.04 -8.12 -5.06
N ASN A 39 5.32 -8.17 -3.76
CA ASN A 39 6.30 -7.30 -3.11
C ASN A 39 7.43 -8.14 -2.50
N PRO A 40 8.58 -8.25 -3.19
CA PRO A 40 9.69 -9.08 -2.71
C PRO A 40 10.36 -8.53 -1.45
N GLN A 41 10.13 -7.27 -1.09
CA GLN A 41 10.65 -6.67 0.14
C GLN A 41 9.93 -7.19 1.39
N LEU A 42 8.67 -7.63 1.24
CA LEU A 42 7.91 -8.18 2.35
C LEU A 42 8.30 -9.63 2.59
N ARG A 43 8.94 -9.90 3.71
CA ARG A 43 9.45 -11.24 4.08
C ARG A 43 8.46 -12.05 4.88
N GLU A 44 7.76 -11.41 5.81
CA GLU A 44 6.78 -12.05 6.68
C GLU A 44 5.56 -11.14 6.85
N ALA A 45 4.38 -11.75 6.95
CA ALA A 45 3.14 -11.03 7.25
C ALA A 45 2.22 -11.93 8.07
N GLU A 46 1.77 -11.44 9.22
CA GLU A 46 0.88 -12.12 10.14
C GLU A 46 -0.30 -11.22 10.48
N LYS A 47 -1.51 -11.71 10.32
CA LYS A 47 -2.72 -10.99 10.70
C LYS A 47 -2.95 -11.14 12.21
N LEU A 48 -2.93 -10.04 12.94
CA LEU A 48 -3.03 -10.01 14.40
C LEU A 48 -4.48 -9.96 14.92
N THR A 49 -5.37 -9.38 14.15
CA THR A 49 -6.77 -9.22 14.53
C THR A 49 -7.64 -10.32 13.94
N PRO A 50 -8.65 -10.82 14.66
CA PRO A 50 -9.58 -11.82 14.13
C PRO A 50 -10.58 -11.21 13.14
N GLY A 51 -11.24 -12.06 12.39
CA GLY A 51 -12.30 -11.66 11.48
C GLY A 51 -11.83 -11.22 10.10
N PRO A 52 -12.78 -10.77 9.26
CA PRO A 52 -12.46 -10.35 7.89
C PRO A 52 -11.61 -9.09 7.86
N VAL A 53 -10.90 -8.89 6.74
CA VAL A 53 -10.11 -7.67 6.50
C VAL A 53 -11.05 -6.46 6.42
N GLY A 54 -10.74 -5.42 7.18
CA GLY A 54 -11.52 -4.20 7.21
C GLY A 54 -10.85 -3.12 8.05
N VAL A 55 -11.63 -2.15 8.50
CA VAL A 55 -11.14 -1.12 9.42
C VAL A 55 -10.67 -1.76 10.71
N GLY A 56 -9.51 -1.31 11.21
CA GLY A 56 -8.93 -1.82 12.45
C GLY A 56 -8.14 -3.12 12.30
N THR A 57 -8.14 -3.74 11.11
CA THR A 57 -7.31 -4.92 10.86
C THR A 57 -5.83 -4.55 11.00
N ARG A 58 -5.10 -5.35 11.78
CA ARG A 58 -3.69 -5.13 12.06
C ARG A 58 -2.85 -6.33 11.61
N TYR A 59 -1.68 -6.01 11.08
CA TYR A 59 -0.70 -7.00 10.65
C TYR A 59 0.65 -6.70 11.26
N ARG A 60 1.34 -7.77 11.67
CA ARG A 60 2.79 -7.70 11.95
C ARG A 60 3.51 -8.12 10.69
N VAL A 61 4.41 -7.28 10.21
CA VAL A 61 5.17 -7.53 8.99
C VAL A 61 6.66 -7.37 9.25
N ARG A 62 7.45 -8.01 8.39
CA ARG A 62 8.89 -7.81 8.35
C ARG A 62 9.31 -7.54 6.92
N PHE A 63 9.97 -6.41 6.74
CA PHE A 63 10.58 -6.03 5.46
C PHE A 63 12.08 -6.33 5.46
N GLY A 64 12.62 -6.61 4.27
CA GLY A 64 14.05 -6.76 4.06
C GLY A 64 14.76 -5.41 3.93
N ARG A 65 16.06 -5.44 3.62
CA ARG A 65 16.93 -4.27 3.36
C ARG A 65 16.96 -3.24 4.49
N GLY A 66 17.00 -3.70 5.74
CA GLY A 66 17.20 -2.83 6.90
C GLY A 66 15.96 -2.09 7.40
N VAL A 67 14.80 -2.25 6.76
CA VAL A 67 13.54 -1.66 7.25
C VAL A 67 13.06 -2.38 8.50
N GLY A 68 13.14 -3.71 8.52
CA GLY A 68 12.81 -4.53 9.68
C GLY A 68 11.32 -4.70 9.93
N ALA A 69 10.95 -4.82 11.20
CA ALA A 69 9.58 -5.08 11.63
C ALA A 69 8.73 -3.82 11.62
N ALA A 70 7.45 -3.99 11.26
CA ALA A 70 6.46 -2.91 11.29
C ALA A 70 5.09 -3.46 11.65
N ILE A 71 4.21 -2.58 12.13
CA ILE A 71 2.78 -2.87 12.32
C ILE A 71 2.02 -2.06 11.30
N ILE A 72 1.17 -2.73 10.53
CA ILE A 72 0.27 -2.10 9.57
C ILE A 72 -1.15 -2.16 10.15
N GLU A 73 -1.84 -1.03 10.16
CA GLU A 73 -3.23 -0.96 10.59
C GLU A 73 -4.08 -0.27 9.52
N ASN A 74 -5.19 -0.90 9.17
CA ASN A 74 -6.18 -0.28 8.28
C ASN A 74 -6.97 0.78 9.04
N THR A 75 -6.90 2.03 8.59
CA THR A 75 -7.58 3.17 9.21
C THR A 75 -8.88 3.54 8.51
N ALA A 76 -9.04 3.16 7.25
CA ALA A 76 -10.28 3.31 6.49
C ALA A 76 -10.41 2.15 5.50
N PHE A 77 -11.66 1.75 5.22
CA PHE A 77 -11.90 0.61 4.35
C PHE A 77 -13.29 0.74 3.72
N ASP A 78 -13.34 1.02 2.43
CA ASP A 78 -14.57 1.19 1.65
C ASP A 78 -14.49 0.29 0.41
N ARG A 79 -14.91 -0.97 0.57
CA ARG A 79 -14.89 -1.96 -0.52
C ARG A 79 -15.94 -1.63 -1.57
N PRO A 80 -15.64 -1.66 -2.85
CA PRO A 80 -14.35 -1.97 -3.52
C PRO A 80 -13.59 -0.71 -3.96
N ARG A 81 -13.83 0.45 -3.37
CA ARG A 81 -13.39 1.75 -3.87
C ARG A 81 -12.06 2.22 -3.31
N GLY A 82 -11.81 1.97 -2.03
CA GLY A 82 -10.58 2.48 -1.44
C GLY A 82 -10.34 2.02 -0.01
N TRP A 83 -9.10 2.19 0.42
CA TRP A 83 -8.68 1.91 1.80
C TRP A 83 -7.52 2.79 2.18
N SER A 84 -7.31 2.94 3.47
CA SER A 84 -6.14 3.64 4.02
C SER A 84 -5.52 2.79 5.11
N ALA A 85 -4.21 2.89 5.24
CA ALA A 85 -3.46 2.17 6.25
C ALA A 85 -2.27 2.99 6.74
N VAL A 86 -1.81 2.70 7.94
CA VAL A 86 -0.60 3.27 8.53
C VAL A 86 0.34 2.13 8.88
N SER A 87 1.58 2.23 8.40
CA SER A 87 2.67 1.33 8.77
C SER A 87 3.58 2.06 9.74
N THR A 88 3.75 1.49 10.93
CA THR A 88 4.59 2.05 11.98
C THR A 88 5.80 1.16 12.20
N SER A 89 6.99 1.72 12.04
CA SER A 89 8.25 1.05 12.29
C SER A 89 9.20 1.94 13.09
N ARG A 90 10.33 1.40 13.49
CA ARG A 90 11.29 2.11 14.34
C ARG A 90 11.83 3.40 13.70
N ARG A 91 12.08 3.38 12.38
CA ARG A 91 12.77 4.48 11.68
C ARG A 91 11.87 5.24 10.70
N LEU A 92 10.74 4.66 10.34
CA LEU A 92 9.92 5.18 9.26
C LEU A 92 8.45 4.84 9.50
N ASP A 93 7.60 5.85 9.48
CA ASP A 93 6.16 5.66 9.36
C ASP A 93 5.74 5.91 7.93
N VAL A 94 4.79 5.12 7.46
CA VAL A 94 4.23 5.25 6.11
C VAL A 94 2.72 5.35 6.22
N ARG A 95 2.15 6.39 5.63
CA ARG A 95 0.70 6.49 5.41
C ARG A 95 0.40 6.07 3.99
N PHE A 96 -0.54 5.18 3.85
CA PHE A 96 -0.92 4.61 2.56
C PHE A 96 -2.39 4.86 2.28
N ARG A 97 -2.69 5.22 1.04
CA ARG A 97 -4.06 5.28 0.52
C ARG A 97 -4.10 4.56 -0.82
N GLY A 98 -5.00 3.59 -0.95
CA GLY A 98 -5.28 2.92 -2.22
C GLY A 98 -6.67 3.26 -2.70
N GLN A 99 -6.82 3.34 -4.02
CA GLN A 99 -8.12 3.56 -4.68
C GLN A 99 -8.25 2.65 -5.88
N VAL A 100 -9.43 2.07 -6.06
CA VAL A 100 -9.76 1.25 -7.22
C VAL A 100 -10.96 1.90 -7.91
N THR A 101 -10.75 2.33 -9.15
CA THR A 101 -11.79 2.98 -9.95
C THR A 101 -12.21 2.04 -11.08
N GLY A 102 -13.49 1.68 -11.13
CA GLY A 102 -14.03 0.86 -12.21
C GLY A 102 -13.98 1.60 -13.54
N LEU A 103 -13.58 0.88 -14.60
CA LEU A 103 -13.53 1.38 -15.98
C LEU A 103 -14.16 0.35 -16.90
N PRO A 104 -14.57 0.75 -18.13
CA PRO A 104 -15.01 -0.22 -19.14
C PRO A 104 -13.91 -1.25 -19.41
N GLY A 105 -14.23 -2.52 -19.19
CA GLY A 105 -13.27 -3.62 -19.40
C GLY A 105 -12.26 -3.86 -18.29
N GLY A 106 -12.37 -3.17 -17.14
CA GLY A 106 -11.45 -3.37 -16.04
C GLY A 106 -11.54 -2.32 -14.94
N CYS A 107 -10.39 -1.94 -14.41
CA CYS A 107 -10.30 -0.91 -13.38
C CYS A 107 -8.93 -0.24 -13.39
N GLN A 108 -8.81 0.85 -12.64
CA GLN A 108 -7.54 1.51 -12.36
C GLN A 108 -7.24 1.42 -10.87
N LEU A 109 -6.05 0.93 -10.53
CA LEU A 109 -5.54 0.91 -9.17
C LEU A 109 -4.59 2.09 -8.98
N GLY A 110 -4.91 2.97 -8.07
CA GLY A 110 -4.07 4.09 -7.66
C GLY A 110 -3.60 3.93 -6.24
N VAL A 111 -2.34 4.26 -5.98
CA VAL A 111 -1.75 4.22 -4.64
C VAL A 111 -1.08 5.55 -4.34
N GLN A 112 -1.24 6.02 -3.13
CA GLN A 112 -0.61 7.22 -2.61
C GLN A 112 0.10 6.87 -1.31
N THR A 113 1.39 7.20 -1.24
CA THR A 113 2.23 6.88 -0.08
C THR A 113 2.85 8.15 0.46
N GLU A 114 2.80 8.32 1.76
CA GLU A 114 3.39 9.44 2.47
C GLU A 114 4.38 8.92 3.50
N LEU A 115 5.64 9.30 3.35
CA LEU A 115 6.74 8.83 4.19
C LEU A 115 7.03 9.82 5.30
N SER A 116 7.20 9.32 6.52
CA SER A 116 7.61 10.12 7.69
C SER A 116 8.82 9.45 8.35
N PRO A 117 10.02 9.69 7.82
CA PRO A 117 11.25 9.15 8.41
C PRO A 117 11.60 9.86 9.72
N ARG A 118 12.30 9.13 10.61
CA ARG A 118 12.72 9.62 11.92
C ARG A 118 14.23 9.77 12.00
N GLY A 119 14.68 10.72 12.85
CA GLY A 119 16.09 10.94 13.13
C GLY A 119 16.90 11.30 11.89
N ALA A 120 18.09 10.73 11.78
CA ALA A 120 19.01 10.99 10.67
C ALA A 120 18.43 10.59 9.30
N LEU A 121 17.48 9.67 9.27
CA LEU A 121 16.85 9.23 8.02
C LEU A 121 16.06 10.34 7.32
N ARG A 122 15.68 11.38 8.06
CA ARG A 122 14.96 12.56 7.53
C ARG A 122 15.77 13.28 6.43
N VAL A 123 17.09 13.26 6.53
CA VAL A 123 17.99 13.89 5.55
C VAL A 123 17.86 13.23 4.18
N PHE A 124 17.50 11.94 4.14
CA PHE A 124 17.36 11.16 2.92
C PHE A 124 15.95 11.16 2.33
N SER A 125 15.05 12.01 2.82
CA SER A 125 13.66 12.03 2.38
C SER A 125 13.46 12.08 0.86
N PRO A 126 14.21 12.91 0.09
CA PRO A 126 14.06 12.90 -1.38
C PRO A 126 14.45 11.57 -2.01
N VAL A 127 15.51 10.93 -1.51
CA VAL A 127 15.96 9.62 -1.99
C VAL A 127 14.94 8.54 -1.64
N LEU A 128 14.41 8.56 -0.42
CA LEU A 128 13.40 7.60 0.02
C LEU A 128 12.13 7.69 -0.83
N ARG A 129 11.68 8.89 -1.16
CA ARG A 129 10.53 9.08 -2.04
C ARG A 129 10.78 8.51 -3.43
N GLN A 130 11.97 8.73 -3.98
CA GLN A 130 12.33 8.19 -5.30
C GLN A 130 12.38 6.65 -5.27
N LEU A 131 12.95 6.07 -4.23
CA LEU A 131 12.99 4.62 -4.04
C LEU A 131 11.56 4.04 -3.90
N MET A 132 10.71 4.70 -3.14
CA MET A 132 9.31 4.29 -2.97
C MET A 132 8.55 4.33 -4.29
N ARG A 133 8.74 5.37 -5.10
CA ARG A 133 8.11 5.49 -6.41
C ARG A 133 8.51 4.34 -7.33
N ARG A 134 9.80 4.03 -7.38
CA ARG A 134 10.31 2.92 -8.20
C ARG A 134 9.83 1.57 -7.69
N SER A 135 9.77 1.40 -6.37
CA SER A 135 9.27 0.17 -5.76
C SER A 135 7.81 -0.06 -6.12
N TRP A 136 6.98 0.98 -6.02
CA TRP A 136 5.58 0.88 -6.39
C TRP A 136 5.37 0.60 -7.89
N ASP A 137 6.17 1.18 -8.77
CA ASP A 137 6.08 0.89 -10.20
C ASP A 137 6.32 -0.60 -10.47
N LYS A 138 7.31 -1.20 -9.81
CA LYS A 138 7.59 -2.64 -9.93
C LYS A 138 6.48 -3.49 -9.32
N ASP A 139 5.99 -3.11 -8.15
CA ASP A 139 4.95 -3.83 -7.44
C ASP A 139 3.63 -3.82 -8.22
N LEU A 140 3.25 -2.68 -8.78
CA LEU A 140 2.06 -2.57 -9.60
C LEU A 140 2.17 -3.40 -10.89
N ALA A 141 3.34 -3.43 -11.51
CA ALA A 141 3.59 -4.29 -12.67
C ALA A 141 3.48 -5.77 -12.31
N ALA A 142 3.96 -6.17 -11.12
CA ALA A 142 3.82 -7.53 -10.62
C ALA A 142 2.35 -7.90 -10.34
N ILE A 143 1.59 -7.00 -9.73
CA ILE A 143 0.15 -7.18 -9.50
C ILE A 143 -0.58 -7.39 -10.84
N LYS A 144 -0.27 -6.56 -11.83
CA LYS A 144 -0.85 -6.69 -13.18
C LYS A 144 -0.55 -8.06 -13.79
N ALA A 145 0.69 -8.51 -13.74
CA ALA A 145 1.09 -9.81 -14.27
C ALA A 145 0.35 -10.97 -13.58
N ILE A 146 0.12 -10.88 -12.28
CA ILE A 146 -0.58 -11.91 -11.51
C ILE A 146 -2.08 -11.91 -11.81
N ILE A 147 -2.72 -10.75 -11.82
CA ILE A 147 -4.17 -10.62 -12.00
C ILE A 147 -4.59 -10.95 -13.44
N GLU A 148 -3.78 -10.60 -14.41
CA GLU A 148 -4.09 -10.79 -15.85
C GLU A 148 -3.59 -12.12 -16.42
N ARG A 149 -3.19 -13.05 -15.57
CA ARG A 149 -2.83 -14.41 -16.00
C ARG A 149 -3.99 -15.15 -16.67
#